data_6ba0e24dd981f813ee85459de37322cb
#
_entry.id   6ba0e24dd981f813ee85459de37322cb
#
_cell.length_a   1.000
_cell.length_b   1.000
_cell.length_c   1.000
_cell.angle_alpha   90.00
_cell.angle_beta   90.00
_cell.angle_gamma   90.00
#
_symmetry.space_group_name_H-M   'P 1'
#
loop_
_entity.id
_entity.type
_entity.pdbx_description
1 polymer ?
#
loop_
_entity_poly.entity_id
_entity_poly.type
_entity_poly.pdbx_seq_one_letter_code
_entity_poly.pdbx_strand_id
1 'polypeptide(L)'
;MEGNPAVKEIRASGEAIDRLLSLTNTLVISASVFAILIAFAAFILIINTLRLTAYAKRKEIKIMKTLGASSTYIRLPFIFEAIFESLVGTSIAIGFGWAVIQYSKGSVIAESIFDITISDAYLINLTLGLILASVLFGLVASFIGIRKALNE
;
A
#
# COMPACT_ATOMS: atom_id res chain seq x y z
N MET A 1 53.10 -9.04 4.15
CA MET A 1 52.14 -9.83 4.95
C MET A 1 50.84 -10.16 4.20
N GLU A 2 50.89 -10.27 2.88
CA GLU A 2 49.70 -10.44 1.99
C GLU A 2 49.44 -11.89 1.53
N GLY A 3 50.07 -12.86 2.14
CA GLY A 3 50.04 -14.24 1.69
C GLY A 3 49.39 -15.26 2.62
N ASN A 4 48.64 -14.82 3.65
CA ASN A 4 48.01 -15.75 4.57
C ASN A 4 46.66 -16.23 3.98
N PRO A 5 46.46 -17.55 3.71
CA PRO A 5 45.22 -18.09 3.11
C PRO A 5 43.97 -17.69 3.91
N ALA A 6 44.08 -17.58 5.23
CA ALA A 6 42.96 -17.15 6.08
C ALA A 6 42.50 -15.71 5.79
N VAL A 7 43.43 -14.80 5.42
CA VAL A 7 43.09 -13.40 5.06
C VAL A 7 42.39 -13.33 3.71
N LYS A 8 42.75 -14.22 2.77
CA LYS A 8 42.05 -14.33 1.48
C LYS A 8 40.64 -14.87 1.64
N GLU A 9 40.44 -15.84 2.50
CA GLU A 9 39.11 -16.42 2.78
C GLU A 9 38.18 -15.41 3.47
N ILE A 10 38.68 -14.63 4.40
CA ILE A 10 37.94 -13.57 5.08
C ILE A 10 37.52 -12.46 4.09
N ARG A 11 38.43 -12.06 3.18
CA ARG A 11 38.12 -11.07 2.12
C ARG A 11 37.08 -11.59 1.12
N ALA A 12 37.21 -12.84 0.67
CA ALA A 12 36.25 -13.45 -0.24
C ALA A 12 34.86 -13.57 0.39
N SER A 13 34.79 -13.90 1.69
CA SER A 13 33.53 -13.93 2.45
C SER A 13 32.94 -12.54 2.61
N GLY A 14 33.75 -11.51 2.86
CA GLY A 14 33.32 -10.10 2.94
C GLY A 14 32.74 -9.62 1.61
N GLU A 15 33.44 -9.86 0.50
CA GLU A 15 32.96 -9.48 -0.83
C GLU A 15 31.63 -10.19 -1.21
N ALA A 16 31.45 -11.45 -0.81
CA ALA A 16 30.22 -12.17 -1.05
C ALA A 16 29.04 -11.57 -0.24
N ILE A 17 29.31 -11.22 1.03
CA ILE A 17 28.33 -10.56 1.90
C ILE A 17 27.95 -9.18 1.31
N ASP A 18 28.92 -8.38 0.91
CA ASP A 18 28.67 -7.06 0.32
C ASP A 18 27.85 -7.15 -0.98
N ARG A 19 28.12 -8.16 -1.82
CA ARG A 19 27.32 -8.42 -3.03
C ARG A 19 25.89 -8.82 -2.68
N LEU A 20 25.68 -9.68 -1.70
CA LEU A 20 24.36 -10.07 -1.23
C LEU A 20 23.57 -8.88 -0.68
N LEU A 21 24.23 -8.03 0.14
CA LEU A 21 23.62 -6.81 0.66
C LEU A 21 23.26 -5.82 -0.45
N SER A 22 24.13 -5.65 -1.44
CA SER A 22 23.86 -4.77 -2.58
C SER A 22 22.71 -5.28 -3.47
N LEU A 23 22.64 -6.59 -3.70
CA LEU A 23 21.51 -7.21 -4.40
C LEU A 23 20.20 -7.03 -3.65
N THR A 24 20.20 -7.29 -2.34
CA THR A 24 19.02 -7.11 -1.50
C THR A 24 18.56 -5.66 -1.51
N ASN A 25 19.48 -4.70 -1.38
CA ASN A 25 19.15 -3.28 -1.43
C ASN A 25 18.56 -2.88 -2.81
N THR A 26 19.15 -3.38 -3.89
CA THR A 26 18.63 -3.13 -5.25
C THR A 26 17.22 -3.71 -5.43
N LEU A 27 16.95 -4.90 -4.90
CA LEU A 27 15.63 -5.53 -4.93
C LEU A 27 14.61 -4.71 -4.11
N VAL A 28 14.98 -4.25 -2.92
CA VAL A 28 14.12 -3.42 -2.07
C VAL A 28 13.79 -2.09 -2.76
N ILE A 29 14.78 -1.42 -3.35
CA ILE A 29 14.57 -0.16 -4.07
C ILE A 29 13.65 -0.38 -5.27
N SER A 30 13.92 -1.39 -6.10
CA SER A 30 13.06 -1.67 -7.27
C SER A 30 11.64 -2.04 -6.85
N ALA A 31 11.46 -2.88 -5.85
CA ALA A 31 10.13 -3.21 -5.31
C ALA A 31 9.39 -1.96 -4.78
N SER A 32 10.11 -1.06 -4.11
CA SER A 32 9.54 0.20 -3.61
C SER A 32 9.09 1.11 -4.75
N VAL A 33 9.88 1.23 -5.82
CA VAL A 33 9.49 2.00 -7.00
C VAL A 33 8.25 1.41 -7.66
N PHE A 34 8.19 0.09 -7.84
CA PHE A 34 6.99 -0.57 -8.36
C PHE A 34 5.77 -0.36 -7.47
N ALA A 35 5.92 -0.46 -6.15
CA ALA A 35 4.84 -0.22 -5.20
C ALA A 35 4.29 1.22 -5.32
N ILE A 36 5.15 2.23 -5.46
CA ILE A 36 4.74 3.62 -5.66
C ILE A 36 3.99 3.79 -6.98
N LEU A 37 4.46 3.18 -8.07
CA LEU A 37 3.79 3.25 -9.37
C LEU A 37 2.40 2.60 -9.32
N ILE A 38 2.27 1.43 -8.68
CA ILE A 38 0.99 0.75 -8.50
C ILE A 38 0.05 1.60 -7.63
N ALA A 39 0.54 2.18 -6.54
CA ALA A 39 -0.24 3.07 -5.68
C ALA A 39 -0.75 4.29 -6.46
N PHE A 40 0.09 4.89 -7.31
CA PHE A 40 -0.30 6.00 -8.16
C PHE A 40 -1.36 5.60 -9.21
N ALA A 41 -1.20 4.45 -9.84
CA ALA A 41 -2.20 3.92 -10.77
C ALA A 41 -3.54 3.65 -10.07
N ALA A 42 -3.52 3.04 -8.87
CA ALA A 42 -4.69 2.81 -8.05
C ALA A 42 -5.39 4.14 -7.67
N PHE A 43 -4.61 5.17 -7.33
CA PHE A 43 -5.13 6.50 -7.01
C PHE A 43 -5.91 7.11 -8.18
N ILE A 44 -5.34 7.04 -9.39
CA ILE A 44 -6.02 7.51 -10.60
C ILE A 44 -7.29 6.71 -10.86
N LEU A 45 -7.24 5.39 -10.66
CA LEU A 45 -8.40 4.52 -10.87
C LEU A 45 -9.55 4.88 -9.93
N ILE A 46 -9.28 5.07 -8.63
CA ILE A 46 -10.28 5.49 -7.64
C ILE A 46 -10.91 6.83 -8.05
N ILE A 47 -10.10 7.82 -8.42
CA ILE A 47 -10.61 9.11 -8.87
C ILE A 47 -11.52 8.96 -10.09
N ASN A 48 -11.16 8.13 -11.06
CA ASN A 48 -11.97 7.89 -12.25
C ASN A 48 -13.27 7.17 -11.93
N THR A 49 -13.25 6.17 -11.05
CA THR A 49 -14.43 5.45 -10.59
C THR A 49 -15.41 6.40 -9.88
N LEU A 50 -14.91 7.21 -8.94
CA LEU A 50 -15.74 8.20 -8.23
C LEU A 50 -16.34 9.25 -9.15
N ARG A 51 -15.62 9.69 -10.19
CA ARG A 51 -16.15 10.60 -11.21
C ARG A 51 -17.28 9.93 -11.99
N LEU A 52 -17.08 8.70 -12.41
CA LEU A 52 -18.09 7.94 -13.17
C LEU A 52 -19.35 7.74 -12.35
N THR A 53 -19.21 7.37 -11.07
CA THR A 53 -20.31 7.22 -10.12
C THR A 53 -21.04 8.56 -9.91
N ALA A 54 -20.31 9.66 -9.71
CA ALA A 54 -20.91 10.98 -9.58
C ALA A 54 -21.66 11.42 -10.86
N TYR A 55 -21.11 11.10 -12.03
CA TYR A 55 -21.76 11.37 -13.31
C TYR A 55 -23.03 10.53 -13.49
N ALA A 56 -23.01 9.26 -13.14
CA ALA A 56 -24.20 8.38 -13.19
C ALA A 56 -25.31 8.90 -12.27
N LYS A 57 -24.96 9.42 -11.09
CA LYS A 57 -25.91 9.98 -10.10
C LYS A 57 -26.21 11.48 -10.27
N ARG A 58 -25.83 12.09 -11.40
CA ARG A 58 -25.97 13.55 -11.62
C ARG A 58 -27.39 14.09 -11.49
N LYS A 59 -28.41 13.28 -11.87
CA LYS A 59 -29.82 13.68 -11.74
C LYS A 59 -30.23 13.79 -10.27
N GLU A 60 -29.83 12.82 -9.43
CA GLU A 60 -30.06 12.81 -7.99
C GLU A 60 -29.36 13.98 -7.32
N ILE A 61 -28.10 14.20 -7.68
CA ILE A 61 -27.29 15.34 -7.18
C ILE A 61 -27.96 16.68 -7.53
N LYS A 62 -28.52 16.81 -8.75
CA LYS A 62 -29.21 18.03 -9.17
C LYS A 62 -30.46 18.26 -8.35
N ILE A 63 -31.25 17.22 -8.09
CA ILE A 63 -32.45 17.30 -7.23
C ILE A 63 -32.07 17.71 -5.80
N MET A 64 -31.03 17.11 -5.23
CA MET A 64 -30.53 17.48 -3.91
C MET A 64 -30.09 18.94 -3.84
N LYS A 65 -29.41 19.45 -4.88
CA LYS A 65 -29.01 20.86 -4.96
C LYS A 65 -30.22 21.81 -5.03
N THR A 66 -31.26 21.45 -5.82
CA THR A 66 -32.49 22.27 -5.90
C THR A 66 -33.28 22.29 -4.60
N LEU A 67 -33.20 21.23 -3.81
CA LEU A 67 -33.79 21.16 -2.46
C LEU A 67 -32.94 21.84 -1.37
N GLY A 68 -31.81 22.49 -1.74
CA GLY A 68 -30.96 23.22 -0.81
C GLY A 68 -29.96 22.37 -0.06
N ALA A 69 -29.69 21.14 -0.47
CA ALA A 69 -28.70 20.29 0.17
C ALA A 69 -27.29 20.92 0.09
N SER A 70 -26.57 20.90 1.20
CA SER A 70 -25.20 21.39 1.24
C SER A 70 -24.24 20.52 0.42
N SER A 71 -23.19 21.13 -0.13
CA SER A 71 -22.17 20.40 -0.90
C SER A 71 -21.51 19.26 -0.11
N THR A 72 -21.40 19.41 1.21
CA THR A 72 -20.87 18.38 2.10
C THR A 72 -21.80 17.17 2.18
N TYR A 73 -23.10 17.41 2.29
CA TYR A 73 -24.11 16.34 2.33
C TYR A 73 -24.10 15.51 1.04
N ILE A 74 -23.95 16.18 -0.10
CA ILE A 74 -23.87 15.50 -1.41
C ILE A 74 -22.58 14.66 -1.54
N ARG A 75 -21.47 15.07 -0.92
CA ARG A 75 -20.18 14.35 -0.99
C ARG A 75 -20.10 13.16 -0.04
N LEU A 76 -20.88 13.16 1.03
CA LEU A 76 -20.77 12.18 2.10
C LEU A 76 -20.86 10.71 1.62
N PRO A 77 -21.83 10.31 0.77
CA PRO A 77 -21.92 8.94 0.29
C PRO A 77 -20.67 8.50 -0.50
N PHE A 78 -20.09 9.37 -1.29
CA PHE A 78 -18.87 9.06 -2.07
C PHE A 78 -17.63 8.93 -1.17
N ILE A 79 -17.57 9.69 -0.08
CA ILE A 79 -16.50 9.57 0.92
C ILE A 79 -16.59 8.20 1.60
N PHE A 80 -17.79 7.78 1.99
CA PHE A 80 -18.00 6.44 2.58
C PHE A 80 -17.65 5.32 1.60
N GLU A 81 -18.02 5.45 0.32
CA GLU A 81 -17.68 4.50 -0.74
C GLU A 81 -16.15 4.34 -0.86
N ALA A 82 -15.41 5.46 -0.94
CA ALA A 82 -13.96 5.44 -1.04
C ALA A 82 -13.26 4.85 0.21
N ILE A 83 -13.77 5.15 1.40
CA ILE A 83 -13.26 4.56 2.65
C ILE A 83 -13.52 3.06 2.67
N PHE A 84 -14.72 2.63 2.29
CA PHE A 84 -15.09 1.23 2.25
C PHE A 84 -14.22 0.44 1.26
N GLU A 85 -14.04 0.94 0.05
CA GLU A 85 -13.16 0.33 -0.96
C GLU A 85 -11.72 0.20 -0.45
N SER A 86 -11.18 1.25 0.17
CA SER A 86 -9.81 1.24 0.69
C SER A 86 -9.66 0.27 1.87
N LEU A 87 -10.64 0.17 2.75
CA LEU A 87 -10.64 -0.79 3.86
C LEU A 87 -10.71 -2.24 3.37
N VAL A 88 -11.58 -2.53 2.42
CA VAL A 88 -11.69 -3.87 1.82
C VAL A 88 -10.39 -4.27 1.14
N GLY A 89 -9.81 -3.39 0.31
CA GLY A 89 -8.53 -3.65 -0.35
C GLY A 89 -7.39 -3.89 0.64
N THR A 90 -7.31 -3.07 1.68
CA THR A 90 -6.29 -3.21 2.72
C THR A 90 -6.47 -4.48 3.54
N SER A 91 -7.71 -4.86 3.86
CA SER A 91 -7.99 -6.11 4.58
C SER A 91 -7.54 -7.34 3.79
N ILE A 92 -7.80 -7.34 2.48
CA ILE A 92 -7.34 -8.41 1.57
C ILE A 92 -5.81 -8.44 1.50
N ALA A 93 -5.15 -7.28 1.39
CA ALA A 93 -3.70 -7.19 1.34
C ALA A 93 -3.03 -7.69 2.64
N ILE A 94 -3.58 -7.31 3.80
CA ILE A 94 -3.11 -7.78 5.11
C ILE A 94 -3.31 -9.30 5.23
N GLY A 95 -4.49 -9.81 4.86
CA GLY A 95 -4.79 -11.25 4.90
C GLY A 95 -3.85 -12.05 4.00
N PHE A 96 -3.58 -11.56 2.79
CA PHE A 96 -2.63 -12.18 1.87
C PHE A 96 -1.19 -12.14 2.42
N GLY A 97 -0.76 -10.99 2.94
CA GLY A 97 0.55 -10.85 3.56
C GLY A 97 0.75 -11.82 4.73
N TRP A 98 -0.27 -11.94 5.59
CA TRP A 98 -0.25 -12.89 6.70
C TRP A 98 -0.19 -14.35 6.24
N ALA A 99 -0.96 -14.70 5.20
CA ALA A 99 -0.93 -16.03 4.60
C ALA A 99 0.45 -16.37 4.04
N VAL A 100 1.12 -15.43 3.36
CA VAL A 100 2.49 -15.61 2.83
C VAL A 100 3.48 -15.85 3.98
N ILE A 101 3.39 -15.07 5.06
CA ILE A 101 4.26 -15.24 6.24
C ILE A 101 4.06 -16.63 6.86
N GLN A 102 2.82 -17.07 7.03
CA GLN A 102 2.53 -18.39 7.61
C GLN A 102 3.00 -19.54 6.71
N TYR A 103 2.81 -19.42 5.41
CA TYR A 103 3.30 -20.42 4.46
C TYR A 103 4.83 -20.50 4.44
N SER A 104 5.50 -19.36 4.57
CA SER A 104 6.97 -19.30 4.62
C SER A 104 7.55 -19.95 5.87
N LYS A 105 6.88 -19.87 7.02
CA LYS A 105 7.34 -20.48 8.29
C LYS A 105 7.48 -22.01 8.22
N GLY A 106 6.83 -22.67 7.25
CA GLY A 106 6.93 -24.12 7.04
C GLY A 106 8.06 -24.57 6.12
N SER A 107 8.83 -23.65 5.54
CA SER A 107 9.93 -24.00 4.63
C SER A 107 11.29 -23.85 5.33
N VAL A 108 12.18 -24.82 5.09
CA VAL A 108 13.53 -24.90 5.67
C VAL A 108 14.37 -23.63 5.36
N ILE A 109 14.04 -22.93 4.27
CA ILE A 109 14.69 -21.67 3.87
C ILE A 109 14.26 -20.52 4.80
N ALA A 110 13.05 -20.57 5.33
CA ALA A 110 12.54 -19.54 6.24
C ALA A 110 13.17 -19.62 7.63
N GLU A 111 13.46 -20.80 8.14
CA GLU A 111 14.18 -20.97 9.41
C GLU A 111 15.57 -20.33 9.41
N SER A 112 16.25 -20.35 8.26
CA SER A 112 17.59 -19.78 8.12
C SER A 112 17.60 -18.26 7.84
N ILE A 113 16.52 -17.71 7.28
CA ILE A 113 16.44 -16.30 6.87
C ILE A 113 15.55 -15.49 7.83
N PHE A 114 14.55 -16.11 8.45
CA PHE A 114 13.55 -15.48 9.32
C PHE A 114 13.76 -15.76 10.82
N ASP A 115 14.94 -16.15 11.24
CA ASP A 115 15.32 -16.10 12.67
C ASP A 115 15.38 -14.64 13.22
N ILE A 116 15.00 -13.69 12.38
CA ILE A 116 14.58 -12.37 12.80
C ILE A 116 13.16 -12.54 13.37
N THR A 117 13.08 -12.71 14.68
CA THR A 117 11.83 -12.65 15.45
C THR A 117 11.17 -11.30 15.16
N ILE A 118 10.32 -11.26 14.12
CA ILE A 118 9.47 -10.09 13.88
C ILE A 118 8.54 -10.02 15.08
N SER A 119 8.77 -9.07 15.97
CA SER A 119 7.95 -8.86 17.16
C SER A 119 6.49 -8.67 16.76
N ASP A 120 5.58 -9.35 17.44
CA ASP A 120 4.13 -9.21 17.22
C ASP A 120 3.71 -7.73 17.31
N ALA A 121 4.36 -6.95 18.18
CA ALA A 121 4.16 -5.51 18.28
C ALA A 121 4.51 -4.76 16.98
N TYR A 122 5.54 -5.19 16.26
CA TYR A 122 5.89 -4.60 14.96
C TYR A 122 4.82 -4.90 13.90
N LEU A 123 4.32 -6.14 13.85
CA LEU A 123 3.25 -6.54 12.92
C LEU A 123 1.94 -5.78 13.19
N ILE A 124 1.59 -5.59 14.45
CA ILE A 124 0.41 -4.80 14.84
C ILE A 124 0.56 -3.33 14.42
N ASN A 125 1.70 -2.71 14.71
CA ASN A 125 1.95 -1.32 14.33
C ASN A 125 1.95 -1.13 12.80
N LEU A 126 2.53 -2.07 12.07
CA LEU A 126 2.54 -2.06 10.61
C LEU A 126 1.11 -2.19 10.04
N THR A 127 0.30 -3.09 10.58
CA THR A 127 -1.10 -3.29 10.20
C THR A 127 -1.92 -2.04 10.47
N LEU A 128 -1.80 -1.43 11.64
CA LEU A 128 -2.46 -0.17 11.99
C LEU A 128 -2.01 0.97 11.07
N GLY A 129 -0.72 1.07 10.79
CA GLY A 129 -0.17 2.05 9.85
C GLY A 129 -0.74 1.91 8.44
N LEU A 130 -0.87 0.67 7.93
CA LEU A 130 -1.48 0.38 6.63
C LEU A 130 -2.96 0.77 6.58
N ILE A 131 -3.73 0.47 7.63
CA ILE A 131 -5.14 0.84 7.71
C ILE A 131 -5.29 2.36 7.73
N LEU A 132 -4.53 3.07 8.56
CA LEU A 132 -4.58 4.53 8.61
C LEU A 132 -4.18 5.16 7.28
N ALA A 133 -3.10 4.68 6.66
CA ALA A 133 -2.64 5.15 5.36
C ALA A 133 -3.70 4.92 4.27
N SER A 134 -4.38 3.78 4.25
CA SER A 134 -5.41 3.47 3.26
C SER A 134 -6.64 4.35 3.42
N VAL A 135 -7.09 4.61 4.65
CA VAL A 135 -8.22 5.53 4.92
C VAL A 135 -7.87 6.95 4.48
N LEU A 136 -6.68 7.44 4.80
CA LEU A 136 -6.21 8.76 4.35
C LEU A 136 -6.15 8.83 2.82
N PHE A 137 -5.66 7.78 2.18
CA PHE A 137 -5.57 7.68 0.73
C PHE A 137 -6.95 7.72 0.07
N GLY A 138 -7.92 6.97 0.60
CA GLY A 138 -9.32 6.98 0.15
C GLY A 138 -9.98 8.35 0.32
N LEU A 139 -9.77 9.00 1.47
CA LEU A 139 -10.28 10.36 1.75
C LEU A 139 -9.74 11.38 0.75
N VAL A 140 -8.42 11.38 0.50
CA VAL A 140 -7.77 12.32 -0.44
C VAL A 140 -8.28 12.08 -1.86
N ALA A 141 -8.35 10.81 -2.29
CA ALA A 141 -8.84 10.44 -3.61
C ALA A 141 -10.31 10.86 -3.81
N SER A 142 -11.16 10.64 -2.80
CA SER A 142 -12.57 11.06 -2.82
C SER A 142 -12.71 12.58 -2.91
N PHE A 143 -11.93 13.32 -2.11
CA PHE A 143 -12.00 14.78 -2.12
C PHE A 143 -11.62 15.36 -3.48
N ILE A 144 -10.57 14.85 -4.11
CA ILE A 144 -10.13 15.29 -5.45
C ILE A 144 -11.12 14.86 -6.53
N GLY A 145 -11.57 13.60 -6.50
CA GLY A 145 -12.48 13.04 -7.51
C GLY A 145 -13.80 13.78 -7.59
N ILE A 146 -14.41 14.06 -6.44
CA ILE A 146 -15.74 14.70 -6.38
C ILE A 146 -15.67 16.21 -6.64
N ARG A 147 -14.60 16.89 -6.20
CA ARG A 147 -14.47 18.35 -6.38
C ARG A 147 -14.59 18.74 -7.84
N LYS A 148 -14.02 17.96 -8.75
CA LYS A 148 -14.07 18.21 -10.18
C LYS A 148 -15.44 17.88 -10.78
N ALA A 149 -16.09 16.79 -10.32
CA ALA A 149 -17.39 16.37 -10.80
C ALA A 149 -18.57 17.28 -10.38
N LEU A 150 -18.42 18.05 -9.29
CA LEU A 150 -19.45 18.98 -8.81
C LEU A 150 -19.32 20.39 -9.42
N ASN A 151 -18.19 20.71 -10.03
CA ASN A 151 -17.91 22.01 -10.64
C ASN A 151 -18.19 22.07 -12.16
N GLU A 152 -18.48 20.89 -12.76
CA GLU A 152 -18.99 20.75 -14.14
C GLU A 152 -20.51 20.60 -14.10
#